data_76ba3eb6187db8b70a02e1b506c599a0
#
_entry.id   76ba3eb6187db8b70a02e1b506c599a0
#
_cell.length_a   1.000
_cell.length_b   1.000
_cell.length_c   1.000
_cell.angle_alpha   90.00
_cell.angle_beta   90.00
_cell.angle_gamma   90.00
#
_symmetry.space_group_name_H-M   'P 1'
#
loop_
_entity.id
_entity.type
_entity.pdbx_description
1 polymer ?
#
loop_
_entity_poly.entity_id
_entity_poly.type
_entity_poly.pdbx_seq_one_letter_code
_entity_poly.pdbx_strand_id
1 'polypeptide(L)'
;MAPGNLQGPGVVVSHGSHLTQIRAATGDATSQSYAAVLARGLDDAGVPTIVNEDVDTVIWAKVAFNCAMNSLCALNGLRPGALLDSPEMSRLVRATVMETCDVAAAAGIMVDRDEMEARLQMVQREHRDHVPSMLHDIMAKRPTEIDSINGAVVAIGASHGVPTPYNETLLALVHQREADYS
;
A
#
# COMPACT_ATOMS: atom_id res chain seq x y z
N MET A 1 4.74 7.28 4.50
CA MET A 1 5.78 6.23 4.64
C MET A 1 7.05 6.74 4.00
N ALA A 2 8.17 6.59 4.70
CA ALA A 2 9.47 6.92 4.15
C ALA A 2 9.95 5.79 3.25
N PRO A 3 10.17 6.03 1.98
CA PRO A 3 10.95 5.09 1.20
C PRO A 3 12.39 5.10 1.72
N GLY A 4 12.86 3.95 2.16
CA GLY A 4 14.25 3.74 2.53
C GLY A 4 14.93 2.86 1.50
N ASN A 5 16.08 3.29 0.99
CA ASN A 5 16.88 2.51 0.06
C ASN A 5 18.16 2.05 0.75
N LEU A 6 18.39 0.75 0.75
CA LEU A 6 19.66 0.18 1.18
C LEU A 6 20.73 0.47 0.11
N GLN A 7 21.73 1.26 0.47
CA GLN A 7 22.85 1.60 -0.44
C GLN A 7 24.09 0.72 -0.23
N GLY A 8 24.12 -0.04 0.85
CA GLY A 8 25.18 -0.97 1.19
C GLY A 8 24.97 -1.55 2.59
N PRO A 9 25.82 -2.49 3.04
CA PRO A 9 25.68 -3.06 4.37
C PRO A 9 25.68 -1.97 5.45
N GLY A 10 24.55 -1.87 6.18
CA GLY A 10 24.37 -0.88 7.25
C GLY A 10 24.09 0.55 6.81
N VAL A 11 23.98 0.83 5.50
CA VAL A 11 23.71 2.19 4.98
C VAL A 11 22.33 2.26 4.36
N VAL A 12 21.40 2.94 5.04
CA VAL A 12 20.05 3.20 4.57
C VAL A 12 19.89 4.70 4.31
N VAL A 13 19.43 5.06 3.12
CA VAL A 13 19.01 6.42 2.80
C VAL A 13 17.50 6.49 2.79
N SER A 14 16.96 7.40 3.59
CA SER A 14 15.54 7.67 3.71
C SER A 14 15.22 9.05 3.16
N HIS A 15 14.13 9.17 2.40
CA HIS A 15 13.70 10.42 1.78
C HIS A 15 12.30 10.81 2.29
N GLY A 16 12.08 12.09 2.55
CA GLY A 16 10.80 12.66 2.93
C GLY A 16 10.58 12.80 4.44
N SER A 17 9.48 13.43 4.81
CA SER A 17 9.03 13.53 6.20
C SER A 17 8.31 12.23 6.60
N HIS A 18 8.57 11.77 7.82
CA HIS A 18 8.04 10.51 8.31
C HIS A 18 7.15 10.78 9.51
N LEU A 19 5.87 10.58 9.36
CA LEU A 19 4.96 10.53 10.49
C LEU A 19 4.60 9.06 10.74
N THR A 20 4.97 8.54 11.90
CA THR A 20 4.51 7.25 12.38
C THR A 20 3.14 7.43 13.01
N GLN A 21 2.20 6.60 12.62
CA GLN A 21 0.85 6.60 13.19
C GLN A 21 0.61 5.25 13.84
N ILE A 22 0.21 5.27 15.10
CA ILE A 22 -0.11 4.08 15.89
C ILE A 22 -1.47 4.26 16.55
N ARG A 23 -2.11 3.16 16.92
CA ARG A 23 -3.30 3.18 17.80
C ARG A 23 -3.16 2.15 18.91
N ALA A 24 -4.01 2.27 19.90
CA ALA A 24 -4.18 1.23 20.90
C ALA A 24 -4.67 -0.08 20.25
N ALA A 25 -4.13 -1.22 20.68
CA ALA A 25 -4.54 -2.53 20.17
C ALA A 25 -5.99 -2.86 20.54
N THR A 26 -6.43 -2.36 21.70
CA THR A 26 -7.79 -2.50 22.23
C THR A 26 -8.28 -1.17 22.77
N GLY A 27 -9.59 -0.99 22.90
CA GLY A 27 -10.21 0.25 23.39
C GLY A 27 -10.09 0.49 24.90
N ASP A 28 -9.41 -0.40 25.66
CA ASP A 28 -9.27 -0.24 27.09
C ASP A 28 -8.21 0.81 27.49
N ALA A 29 -8.35 1.39 28.68
CA ALA A 29 -7.49 2.47 29.19
C ALA A 29 -6.01 2.09 29.27
N THR A 30 -5.71 0.82 29.52
CA THR A 30 -4.33 0.33 29.62
C THR A 30 -3.65 0.34 28.27
N SER A 31 -4.33 -0.19 27.23
CA SER A 31 -3.84 -0.19 25.84
C SER A 31 -3.68 1.23 25.32
N GLN A 32 -4.63 2.12 25.59
CA GLN A 32 -4.53 3.55 25.24
C GLN A 32 -3.34 4.23 25.91
N SER A 33 -3.11 3.94 27.20
CA SER A 33 -1.96 4.48 27.94
C SER A 33 -0.63 4.01 27.33
N TYR A 34 -0.52 2.73 26.96
CA TYR A 34 0.68 2.21 26.31
C TYR A 34 0.92 2.84 24.93
N ALA A 35 -0.11 3.02 24.13
CA ALA A 35 0.03 3.71 22.84
C ALA A 35 0.54 5.14 23.02
N ALA A 36 0.00 5.88 24.01
CA ALA A 36 0.42 7.24 24.30
C ALA A 36 1.87 7.32 24.83
N VAL A 37 2.29 6.38 25.66
CA VAL A 37 3.67 6.30 26.16
C VAL A 37 4.64 5.97 25.04
N LEU A 38 4.29 4.99 24.19
CA LEU A 38 5.10 4.60 23.04
C LEU A 38 5.24 5.75 22.03
N ALA A 39 4.13 6.44 21.72
CA ALA A 39 4.17 7.57 20.79
C ALA A 39 5.13 8.66 21.28
N ARG A 40 5.04 9.03 22.57
CA ARG A 40 5.96 10.02 23.16
C ARG A 40 7.41 9.56 23.13
N GLY A 41 7.68 8.29 23.50
CA GLY A 41 9.04 7.77 23.51
C GLY A 41 9.68 7.75 22.12
N LEU A 42 8.89 7.46 21.07
CA LEU A 42 9.35 7.51 19.69
C LEU A 42 9.58 8.96 19.22
N ASP A 43 8.67 9.87 19.56
CA ASP A 43 8.78 11.30 19.22
C ASP A 43 10.01 11.94 19.89
N ASP A 44 10.22 11.66 21.18
CA ASP A 44 11.41 12.10 21.94
C ASP A 44 12.72 11.52 21.36
N ALA A 45 12.65 10.34 20.73
CA ALA A 45 13.79 9.72 20.03
C ALA A 45 13.99 10.26 18.59
N GLY A 46 13.23 11.27 18.18
CA GLY A 46 13.33 11.88 16.85
C GLY A 46 12.57 11.13 15.75
N VAL A 47 11.65 10.23 16.12
CA VAL A 47 10.72 9.56 15.20
C VAL A 47 9.33 10.17 15.40
N PRO A 48 8.92 11.19 14.59
CA PRO A 48 7.62 11.84 14.73
C PRO A 48 6.49 10.81 14.77
N THR A 49 5.77 10.76 15.90
CA THR A 49 4.76 9.72 16.13
C THR A 49 3.50 10.33 16.75
N ILE A 50 2.35 9.95 16.22
CA ILE A 50 1.04 10.31 16.80
C ILE A 50 0.20 9.06 17.07
N VAL A 51 -0.67 9.18 18.07
CA VAL A 51 -1.77 8.23 18.25
C VAL A 51 -2.91 8.66 17.34
N ASN A 52 -3.33 7.77 16.44
CA ASN A 52 -4.43 8.01 15.51
C ASN A 52 -5.43 6.85 15.64
N GLU A 53 -6.61 7.15 16.13
CA GLU A 53 -7.68 6.15 16.30
C GLU A 53 -8.18 5.62 14.94
N ASP A 54 -8.07 6.43 13.87
CA ASP A 54 -8.47 6.08 12.51
C ASP A 54 -7.32 5.51 11.66
N VAL A 55 -6.29 4.95 12.30
CA VAL A 55 -5.10 4.42 11.59
C VAL A 55 -5.45 3.36 10.55
N ASP A 56 -6.54 2.61 10.76
CA ASP A 56 -7.00 1.60 9.80
C ASP A 56 -7.38 2.23 8.44
N THR A 57 -7.98 3.42 8.44
CA THR A 57 -8.26 4.18 7.21
C THR A 57 -6.96 4.51 6.47
N VAL A 58 -5.91 4.94 7.19
CA VAL A 58 -4.59 5.23 6.61
C VAL A 58 -3.94 3.97 6.03
N ILE A 59 -4.06 2.85 6.74
CA ILE A 59 -3.56 1.54 6.28
C ILE A 59 -4.28 1.11 5.00
N TRP A 60 -5.63 1.16 4.99
CA TRP A 60 -6.41 0.75 3.84
C TRP A 60 -6.23 1.66 2.62
N ALA A 61 -6.08 2.97 2.82
CA ALA A 61 -5.71 3.88 1.74
C ALA A 61 -4.36 3.51 1.10
N LYS A 62 -3.39 3.09 1.92
CA LYS A 62 -2.12 2.58 1.40
C LYS A 62 -2.28 1.24 0.70
N VAL A 63 -3.06 0.30 1.25
CA VAL A 63 -3.35 -1.00 0.64
C VAL A 63 -4.02 -0.80 -0.72
N ALA A 64 -5.04 0.04 -0.82
CA ALA A 64 -5.75 0.32 -2.08
C ALA A 64 -4.79 0.86 -3.16
N PHE A 65 -3.91 1.79 -2.78
CA PHE A 65 -2.89 2.29 -3.68
C PHE A 65 -1.90 1.19 -4.11
N ASN A 66 -1.41 0.37 -3.17
CA ASN A 66 -0.43 -0.67 -3.44
C ASN A 66 -1.03 -1.81 -4.29
N CYS A 67 -2.27 -2.23 -4.05
CA CYS A 67 -2.95 -3.24 -4.87
C CYS A 67 -2.88 -2.93 -6.35
N ALA A 68 -3.06 -1.67 -6.72
CA ALA A 68 -3.04 -1.24 -8.12
C ALA A 68 -1.60 -0.95 -8.60
N MET A 69 -0.89 -0.07 -7.89
CA MET A 69 0.38 0.45 -8.40
C MET A 69 1.50 -0.59 -8.34
N ASN A 70 1.61 -1.34 -7.24
CA ASN A 70 2.70 -2.32 -7.10
C ASN A 70 2.54 -3.45 -8.12
N SER A 71 1.36 -4.06 -8.20
CA SER A 71 1.11 -5.20 -9.08
C SER A 71 1.19 -4.82 -10.57
N LEU A 72 0.57 -3.68 -10.96
CA LEU A 72 0.59 -3.26 -12.37
C LEU A 72 1.97 -2.78 -12.82
N CYS A 73 2.72 -2.07 -11.97
CA CYS A 73 4.11 -1.73 -12.28
C CYS A 73 4.98 -2.97 -12.40
N ALA A 74 4.81 -3.95 -11.50
CA ALA A 74 5.56 -5.20 -11.51
C ALA A 74 5.30 -6.02 -12.77
N LEU A 75 4.02 -6.18 -13.17
CA LEU A 75 3.61 -6.94 -14.35
C LEU A 75 4.11 -6.32 -15.66
N ASN A 76 4.08 -5.00 -15.76
CA ASN A 76 4.43 -4.30 -16.99
C ASN A 76 5.92 -3.89 -17.06
N GLY A 77 6.67 -4.00 -15.96
CA GLY A 77 8.03 -3.48 -15.88
C GLY A 77 8.11 -1.96 -15.97
N LEU A 78 7.01 -1.25 -15.67
CA LEU A 78 6.89 0.19 -15.82
C LEU A 78 6.92 0.91 -14.46
N ARG A 79 7.41 2.15 -14.47
CA ARG A 79 7.30 3.06 -13.33
C ARG A 79 5.93 3.74 -13.32
N PRO A 80 5.48 4.28 -12.17
CA PRO A 80 4.16 4.88 -12.00
C PRO A 80 3.79 5.91 -13.08
N GLY A 81 4.70 6.80 -13.45
CA GLY A 81 4.45 7.81 -14.47
C GLY A 81 4.11 7.20 -15.82
N ALA A 82 4.96 6.30 -16.31
CA ALA A 82 4.74 5.63 -17.61
C ALA A 82 3.48 4.76 -17.59
N LEU A 83 3.16 4.12 -16.46
CA LEU A 83 1.93 3.35 -16.28
C LEU A 83 0.69 4.26 -16.38
N LEU A 84 0.69 5.40 -15.68
CA LEU A 84 -0.45 6.31 -15.61
C LEU A 84 -0.62 7.19 -16.86
N ASP A 85 0.40 7.30 -17.71
CA ASP A 85 0.29 8.00 -19.00
C ASP A 85 -0.58 7.24 -20.02
N SER A 86 -0.75 5.91 -19.86
CA SER A 86 -1.71 5.14 -20.65
C SER A 86 -3.13 5.32 -20.08
N PRO A 87 -4.09 5.81 -20.90
CA PRO A 87 -5.47 5.95 -20.47
C PRO A 87 -6.10 4.62 -20.04
N GLU A 88 -5.73 3.50 -20.68
CA GLU A 88 -6.22 2.16 -20.35
C GLU A 88 -5.69 1.70 -19.00
N MET A 89 -4.39 1.86 -18.77
CA MET A 89 -3.76 1.49 -17.50
C MET A 89 -4.25 2.39 -16.37
N SER A 90 -4.41 3.68 -16.62
CA SER A 90 -4.95 4.63 -15.66
C SER A 90 -6.38 4.27 -15.22
N ARG A 91 -7.23 3.79 -16.16
CA ARG A 91 -8.57 3.27 -15.82
C ARG A 91 -8.48 2.00 -14.97
N LEU A 92 -7.58 1.07 -15.30
CA LEU A 92 -7.40 -0.18 -14.55
C LEU A 92 -6.87 0.10 -13.13
N VAL A 93 -5.91 1.01 -12.98
CA VAL A 93 -5.42 1.47 -11.67
C VAL A 93 -6.59 1.97 -10.82
N ARG A 94 -7.41 2.90 -11.36
CA ARG A 94 -8.57 3.43 -10.64
C ARG A 94 -9.57 2.36 -10.27
N ALA A 95 -9.89 1.46 -11.19
CA ALA A 95 -10.83 0.37 -10.94
C ALA A 95 -10.34 -0.53 -9.79
N THR A 96 -9.06 -0.91 -9.78
CA THR A 96 -8.47 -1.71 -8.70
C THR A 96 -8.49 -0.98 -7.36
N VAL A 97 -8.15 0.33 -7.35
CA VAL A 97 -8.22 1.17 -6.14
C VAL A 97 -9.66 1.21 -5.60
N MET A 98 -10.65 1.46 -6.46
CA MET A 98 -12.05 1.56 -6.04
C MET A 98 -12.59 0.21 -5.54
N GLU A 99 -12.26 -0.89 -6.18
CA GLU A 99 -12.60 -2.24 -5.71
C GLU A 99 -12.05 -2.49 -4.30
N THR A 100 -10.80 -2.10 -4.04
CA THR A 100 -10.21 -2.24 -2.70
C THR A 100 -10.90 -1.33 -1.68
N CYS A 101 -11.32 -0.12 -2.07
CA CYS A 101 -12.11 0.77 -1.21
C CYS A 101 -13.50 0.19 -0.91
N ASP A 102 -14.12 -0.53 -1.86
CA ASP A 102 -15.40 -1.23 -1.63
C ASP A 102 -15.25 -2.33 -0.59
N VAL A 103 -14.17 -3.11 -0.65
CA VAL A 103 -13.84 -4.13 0.35
C VAL A 103 -13.61 -3.50 1.73
N ALA A 104 -12.84 -2.40 1.80
CA ALA A 104 -12.61 -1.66 3.04
C ALA A 104 -13.94 -1.19 3.66
N ALA A 105 -14.82 -0.59 2.84
CA ALA A 105 -16.12 -0.11 3.29
C ALA A 105 -17.01 -1.24 3.83
N ALA A 106 -17.02 -2.41 3.19
CA ALA A 106 -17.72 -3.58 3.67
C ALA A 106 -17.17 -4.11 5.01
N ALA A 107 -15.87 -3.93 5.24
CA ALA A 107 -15.22 -4.22 6.53
C ALA A 107 -15.37 -3.09 7.58
N GLY A 108 -16.17 -2.05 7.27
CA GLY A 108 -16.45 -0.93 8.18
C GLY A 108 -15.41 0.19 8.17
N ILE A 109 -14.51 0.22 7.20
CA ILE A 109 -13.43 1.20 7.11
C ILE A 109 -13.66 2.10 5.89
N MET A 110 -13.88 3.40 6.13
CA MET A 110 -14.21 4.37 5.09
C MET A 110 -12.95 5.06 4.56
N VAL A 111 -12.48 4.61 3.40
CA VAL A 111 -11.37 5.29 2.68
C VAL A 111 -11.95 6.42 1.83
N ASP A 112 -11.37 7.62 1.93
CA ASP A 112 -11.76 8.76 1.12
C ASP A 112 -11.31 8.56 -0.35
N ARG A 113 -12.29 8.43 -1.24
CA ARG A 113 -12.06 8.16 -2.67
C ARG A 113 -11.51 9.40 -3.41
N ASP A 114 -11.87 10.60 -2.98
CA ASP A 114 -11.35 11.84 -3.56
C ASP A 114 -9.88 12.02 -3.17
N GLU A 115 -9.51 11.67 -1.93
CA GLU A 115 -8.10 11.61 -1.52
C GLU A 115 -7.31 10.58 -2.34
N MET A 116 -7.89 9.42 -2.63
CA MET A 116 -7.24 8.41 -3.47
C MET A 116 -6.98 8.92 -4.89
N GLU A 117 -7.95 9.61 -5.50
CA GLU A 117 -7.77 10.23 -6.81
C GLU A 117 -6.70 11.34 -6.78
N ALA A 118 -6.72 12.20 -5.76
CA ALA A 118 -5.69 13.23 -5.57
C ALA A 118 -4.29 12.60 -5.42
N ARG A 119 -4.17 11.47 -4.71
CA ARG A 119 -2.92 10.71 -4.56
C ARG A 119 -2.41 10.15 -5.88
N LEU A 120 -3.28 9.59 -6.72
CA LEU A 120 -2.92 9.12 -8.06
C LEU A 120 -2.40 10.26 -8.94
N GLN A 121 -3.07 11.41 -8.91
CA GLN A 121 -2.64 12.60 -9.64
C GLN A 121 -1.30 13.15 -9.14
N MET A 122 -1.07 13.14 -7.83
CA MET A 122 0.20 13.54 -7.24
C MET A 122 1.33 12.62 -7.70
N VAL A 123 1.12 11.29 -7.69
CA VAL A 123 2.12 10.32 -8.13
C VAL A 123 2.43 10.49 -9.62
N GLN A 124 1.42 10.76 -10.45
CA GLN A 124 1.63 11.02 -11.86
C GLN A 124 2.46 12.29 -12.11
N ARG A 125 2.40 13.30 -11.24
CA ARG A 125 3.16 14.56 -11.37
C ARG A 125 4.53 14.52 -10.71
N GLU A 126 4.60 14.02 -9.48
CA GLU A 126 5.74 14.24 -8.58
C GLU A 126 6.56 12.98 -8.30
N HIS A 127 5.97 11.80 -8.43
CA HIS A 127 6.63 10.53 -8.11
C HIS A 127 6.68 9.57 -9.31
N ARG A 128 6.75 10.13 -10.51
CA ARG A 128 6.73 9.41 -11.80
C ARG A 128 7.78 8.31 -11.89
N ASP A 129 8.96 8.57 -11.37
CA ASP A 129 10.15 7.72 -11.51
C ASP A 129 10.42 6.82 -10.31
N HIS A 130 9.52 6.84 -9.32
CA HIS A 130 9.61 5.94 -8.17
C HIS A 130 9.54 4.48 -8.65
N VAL A 131 10.36 3.61 -8.05
CA VAL A 131 10.31 2.17 -8.34
C VAL A 131 9.59 1.48 -7.18
N PRO A 132 8.37 0.95 -7.38
CA PRO A 132 7.65 0.23 -6.34
C PRO A 132 8.40 -1.02 -5.87
N SER A 133 8.22 -1.41 -4.61
CA SER A 133 8.92 -2.56 -4.01
C SER A 133 8.67 -3.84 -4.80
N MET A 134 7.45 -4.13 -5.18
CA MET A 134 7.08 -5.33 -5.94
C MET A 134 7.77 -5.36 -7.32
N LEU A 135 7.95 -4.23 -7.99
CA LEU A 135 8.72 -4.16 -9.23
C LEU A 135 10.19 -4.50 -8.98
N HIS A 136 10.77 -4.04 -7.87
CA HIS A 136 12.13 -4.43 -7.48
C HIS A 136 12.25 -5.95 -7.24
N ASP A 137 11.24 -6.56 -6.61
CA ASP A 137 11.25 -8.00 -6.33
C ASP A 137 11.16 -8.81 -7.62
N ILE A 138 10.26 -8.44 -8.55
CA ILE A 138 10.15 -9.06 -9.87
C ILE A 138 11.48 -8.94 -10.67
N MET A 139 12.09 -7.75 -10.68
CA MET A 139 13.38 -7.54 -11.36
C MET A 139 14.51 -8.36 -10.74
N ALA A 140 14.46 -8.58 -9.44
CA ALA A 140 15.43 -9.39 -8.70
C ALA A 140 15.08 -10.88 -8.65
N LYS A 141 13.98 -11.30 -9.30
CA LYS A 141 13.45 -12.67 -9.26
C LYS A 141 13.25 -13.20 -7.82
N ARG A 142 12.67 -12.34 -6.97
CA ARG A 142 12.32 -12.68 -5.59
C ARG A 142 10.81 -12.83 -5.45
N PRO A 143 10.33 -13.67 -4.52
CA PRO A 143 8.91 -13.68 -4.14
C PRO A 143 8.45 -12.27 -3.73
N THR A 144 7.25 -11.91 -4.15
CA THR A 144 6.63 -10.62 -3.83
C THR A 144 5.70 -10.70 -2.62
N GLU A 145 5.16 -9.57 -2.20
CA GLU A 145 4.13 -9.48 -1.16
C GLU A 145 2.71 -9.58 -1.72
N ILE A 146 2.52 -10.14 -2.93
CA ILE A 146 1.22 -10.14 -3.62
C ILE A 146 0.12 -10.81 -2.79
N ASP A 147 0.42 -11.90 -2.09
CA ASP A 147 -0.54 -12.60 -1.23
C ASP A 147 -0.98 -11.77 -0.04
N SER A 148 -0.06 -11.01 0.55
CA SER A 148 -0.32 -10.16 1.71
C SER A 148 -0.99 -8.83 1.33
N ILE A 149 -0.98 -8.45 0.06
CA ILE A 149 -1.57 -7.21 -0.46
C ILE A 149 -2.88 -7.54 -1.18
N ASN A 150 -2.82 -7.93 -2.46
CA ASN A 150 -4.02 -8.25 -3.25
C ASN A 150 -4.74 -9.50 -2.72
N GLY A 151 -3.98 -10.55 -2.34
CA GLY A 151 -4.55 -11.77 -1.77
C GLY A 151 -5.34 -11.52 -0.48
N ALA A 152 -4.85 -10.64 0.40
CA ALA A 152 -5.59 -10.25 1.60
C ALA A 152 -6.90 -9.53 1.25
N VAL A 153 -6.91 -8.64 0.26
CA VAL A 153 -8.12 -7.95 -0.21
C VAL A 153 -9.13 -8.95 -0.77
N VAL A 154 -8.68 -9.92 -1.58
CA VAL A 154 -9.53 -11.00 -2.11
C VAL A 154 -10.18 -11.80 -0.97
N ALA A 155 -9.39 -12.21 0.02
CA ALA A 155 -9.89 -12.99 1.16
C ALA A 155 -10.91 -12.21 2.00
N ILE A 156 -10.65 -10.92 2.27
CA ILE A 156 -11.56 -10.06 3.02
C ILE A 156 -12.83 -9.79 2.18
N GLY A 157 -12.70 -9.51 0.88
CA GLY A 157 -13.83 -9.34 -0.03
C GLY A 157 -14.76 -10.55 -0.01
N ALA A 158 -14.20 -11.75 -0.14
CA ALA A 158 -14.96 -13.00 -0.08
C ALA A 158 -15.70 -13.16 1.26
N SER A 159 -15.08 -12.82 2.39
CA SER A 159 -15.71 -12.91 3.71
C SER A 159 -16.88 -11.92 3.92
N HIS A 160 -16.92 -10.83 3.15
CA HIS A 160 -17.96 -9.81 3.19
C HIS A 160 -18.90 -9.84 1.98
N GLY A 161 -18.73 -10.81 1.07
CA GLY A 161 -19.55 -10.93 -0.13
C GLY A 161 -19.32 -9.83 -1.18
N VAL A 162 -18.14 -9.21 -1.18
CA VAL A 162 -17.73 -8.20 -2.16
C VAL A 162 -16.88 -8.86 -3.24
N PRO A 163 -17.31 -8.84 -4.53
CA PRO A 163 -16.50 -9.35 -5.63
C PRO A 163 -15.21 -8.55 -5.82
N THR A 164 -14.10 -9.25 -6.12
CA THR A 164 -12.77 -8.65 -6.28
C THR A 164 -12.07 -9.04 -7.59
N PRO A 165 -12.75 -8.90 -8.76
CA PRO A 165 -12.23 -9.42 -10.02
C PRO A 165 -10.91 -8.78 -10.45
N TYR A 166 -10.66 -7.51 -10.14
CA TYR A 166 -9.39 -6.87 -10.47
C TYR A 166 -8.26 -7.38 -9.59
N ASN A 167 -8.46 -7.45 -8.27
CA ASN A 167 -7.46 -7.98 -7.34
C ASN A 167 -7.17 -9.46 -7.59
N GLU A 168 -8.19 -10.29 -7.85
CA GLU A 168 -8.04 -11.71 -8.21
C GLU A 168 -7.21 -11.89 -9.49
N THR A 169 -7.50 -11.08 -10.51
CA THR A 169 -6.76 -11.12 -11.78
C THR A 169 -5.29 -10.74 -11.57
N LEU A 170 -5.02 -9.66 -10.84
CA LEU A 170 -3.66 -9.21 -10.55
C LEU A 170 -2.89 -10.21 -9.71
N LEU A 171 -3.54 -10.83 -8.70
CA LEU A 171 -2.97 -11.90 -7.88
C LEU A 171 -2.52 -13.07 -8.75
N ALA A 172 -3.40 -13.56 -9.62
CA ALA A 172 -3.11 -14.69 -10.52
C ALA A 172 -1.96 -14.37 -11.50
N LEU A 173 -1.94 -13.17 -12.07
CA LEU A 173 -0.92 -12.76 -13.02
C LEU A 173 0.46 -12.59 -12.37
N VAL A 174 0.53 -12.06 -11.15
CA VAL A 174 1.80 -11.95 -10.43
C VAL A 174 2.32 -13.32 -10.01
N HIS A 175 1.46 -14.21 -9.51
CA HIS A 175 1.84 -15.61 -9.26
C HIS A 175 2.40 -16.31 -10.49
N GLN A 176 1.75 -16.12 -11.66
CA GLN A 176 2.27 -16.65 -12.91
C GLN A 176 3.65 -16.08 -13.24
N ARG A 177 3.86 -14.78 -13.00
CA ARG A 177 5.15 -14.13 -13.22
C ARG A 177 6.25 -14.66 -12.29
N GLU A 178 5.90 -14.97 -11.04
CA GLU A 178 6.84 -15.58 -10.07
C GLU A 178 7.18 -17.03 -10.42
N ALA A 179 6.23 -17.78 -10.98
CA ALA A 179 6.47 -19.16 -11.43
C ALA A 179 7.54 -19.25 -12.53
N ASP A 180 7.78 -18.17 -13.29
CA ASP A 180 8.82 -18.10 -14.32
C ASP A 180 10.25 -18.00 -13.74
N TYR A 181 10.43 -17.94 -12.40
CA TYR A 181 11.75 -17.85 -11.75
C TYR A 181 12.45 -19.20 -11.56
N SER A 182 11.73 -20.30 -11.81
CA SER A 182 12.14 -21.69 -11.58
C SER A 182 13.09 -22.23 -12.68
#